data_49c1093d2a08778d87b092c5b8733524
#
_entry.id   49c1093d2a08778d87b092c5b8733524
#
_cell.length_a   1.000
_cell.length_b   1.000
_cell.length_c   1.000
_cell.angle_alpha   90.00
_cell.angle_beta   90.00
_cell.angle_gamma   90.00
#
_symmetry.space_group_name_H-M   'P 1'
#
loop_
_entity.id
_entity.type
_entity.pdbx_description
1 polymer ?
#
loop_
_entity_poly.entity_id
_entity_poly.type
_entity_poly.pdbx_seq_one_letter_code
_entity_poly.pdbx_strand_id
1 'polypeptide(L)'
;MISKIRNENVELFFDALLSLKDKEELYAFFDDICTTNEVLSIAQRFEVAYMLHEGKTYNDISKETGASTATISRVNRSVSDGNGSYDMIFERLEKKEEDK
;
A
#
# COMPACT_ATOMS: atom_id res chain seq x y z
N MET A 1 7.69 11.25 9.04
CA MET A 1 6.82 10.07 9.00
C MET A 1 5.40 10.46 9.37
N ILE A 2 4.44 9.81 8.77
CA ILE A 2 3.02 10.11 8.97
C ILE A 2 2.60 9.99 10.44
N SER A 3 3.18 9.04 11.16
CA SER A 3 2.87 8.87 12.58
C SER A 3 3.19 10.12 13.43
N LYS A 4 4.02 11.04 12.91
CA LYS A 4 4.37 12.28 13.58
C LYS A 4 3.40 13.43 13.29
N ILE A 5 2.51 13.27 12.30
CA ILE A 5 1.55 14.30 11.95
C ILE A 5 0.13 13.91 12.35
N ARG A 6 0.00 13.33 13.52
CA ARG A 6 -1.29 12.98 14.08
C ARG A 6 -2.00 14.25 14.51
N ASN A 7 -3.01 14.62 13.76
CA ASN A 7 -3.87 15.75 14.10
C ASN A 7 -5.32 15.31 13.93
N GLU A 8 -6.24 16.20 14.34
CA GLU A 8 -7.67 15.87 14.32
C GLU A 8 -8.18 15.47 12.95
N ASN A 9 -7.67 16.13 11.90
CA ASN A 9 -8.12 15.84 10.54
C ASN A 9 -7.65 14.47 10.06
N VAL A 10 -6.42 14.10 10.37
CA VAL A 10 -5.86 12.79 10.01
C VAL A 10 -6.56 11.69 10.80
N GLU A 11 -6.78 11.91 12.09
CA GLU A 11 -7.50 10.96 12.94
C GLU A 11 -8.91 10.72 12.42
N LEU A 12 -9.61 11.80 12.06
CA LEU A 12 -10.97 11.69 11.52
C LEU A 12 -10.98 10.90 10.21
N PHE A 13 -10.00 11.16 9.34
CA PHE A 13 -9.89 10.45 8.07
C PHE A 13 -9.66 8.96 8.29
N PHE A 14 -8.76 8.60 9.20
CA PHE A 14 -8.49 7.20 9.49
C PHE A 14 -9.69 6.52 10.15
N ASP A 15 -10.41 7.22 11.02
CA ASP A 15 -11.66 6.70 11.59
C ASP A 15 -12.67 6.41 10.48
N ALA A 16 -12.76 7.30 9.49
CA ALA A 16 -13.63 7.10 8.33
C ALA A 16 -13.23 5.85 7.55
N LEU A 17 -11.93 5.66 7.30
CA LEU A 17 -11.44 4.46 6.61
C LEU A 17 -11.79 3.19 7.38
N LEU A 18 -11.62 3.21 8.69
CA LEU A 18 -11.92 2.05 9.53
C LEU A 18 -13.41 1.74 9.61
N SER A 19 -14.27 2.67 9.25
CA SER A 19 -15.71 2.45 9.24
C SER A 19 -16.19 1.72 8.00
N LEU A 20 -15.36 1.65 6.96
CA LEU A 20 -15.72 0.98 5.70
C LEU A 20 -15.75 -0.53 5.90
N LYS A 21 -16.76 -1.19 5.32
CA LYS A 21 -17.06 -2.59 5.60
C LYS A 21 -16.51 -3.56 4.57
N ASP A 22 -16.36 -3.11 3.33
CA ASP A 22 -15.96 -3.99 2.23
C ASP A 22 -15.29 -3.20 1.11
N LYS A 23 -14.85 -3.93 0.07
CA LYS A 23 -14.17 -3.32 -1.07
C LYS A 23 -15.06 -2.36 -1.85
N GLU A 24 -16.34 -2.67 -1.95
CA GLU A 24 -17.27 -1.81 -2.70
C GLU A 24 -17.35 -0.43 -2.05
N GLU A 25 -17.40 -0.40 -0.73
CA GLU A 25 -17.37 0.88 0.00
C GLU A 25 -16.05 1.60 -0.15
N LEU A 26 -14.93 0.86 -0.17
CA LEU A 26 -13.62 1.44 -0.44
C LEU A 26 -13.56 2.08 -1.82
N TYR A 27 -14.01 1.37 -2.85
CA TYR A 27 -14.04 1.92 -4.21
C TYR A 27 -14.87 3.20 -4.26
N ALA A 28 -16.06 3.18 -3.69
CA ALA A 28 -16.96 4.34 -3.70
C ALA A 28 -16.32 5.54 -3.00
N PHE A 29 -15.72 5.32 -1.83
CA PHE A 29 -15.11 6.40 -1.07
C PHE A 29 -13.88 6.97 -1.79
N PHE A 30 -13.03 6.10 -2.31
CA PHE A 30 -11.83 6.57 -3.01
C PHE A 30 -12.15 7.22 -4.37
N ASP A 31 -13.23 6.81 -5.03
CA ASP A 31 -13.73 7.53 -6.21
C ASP A 31 -14.05 8.98 -5.87
N ASP A 32 -14.62 9.22 -4.69
CA ASP A 32 -15.02 10.56 -4.28
C ASP A 32 -13.87 11.41 -3.76
N ILE A 33 -12.92 10.81 -3.05
CA ILE A 33 -11.89 11.57 -2.34
C ILE A 33 -10.56 11.68 -3.08
N CYS A 34 -10.28 10.77 -4.00
CA CYS A 34 -9.00 10.73 -4.73
C CYS A 34 -9.22 10.81 -6.22
N THR A 35 -8.19 11.26 -6.94
CA THR A 35 -8.14 11.09 -8.39
C THR A 35 -7.75 9.66 -8.71
N THR A 36 -8.05 9.21 -9.93
CA THR A 36 -7.65 7.89 -10.43
C THR A 36 -6.13 7.72 -10.33
N ASN A 37 -5.37 8.75 -10.74
CA ASN A 37 -3.90 8.67 -10.70
C ASN A 37 -3.36 8.54 -9.28
N GLU A 38 -3.99 9.19 -8.32
CA GLU A 38 -3.58 9.08 -6.91
C GLU A 38 -3.74 7.65 -6.40
N VAL A 39 -4.87 7.03 -6.70
CA VAL A 39 -5.12 5.64 -6.29
C VAL A 39 -4.17 4.69 -6.98
N LEU A 40 -3.98 4.85 -8.31
CA LEU A 40 -3.09 3.99 -9.08
C LEU A 40 -1.63 4.11 -8.60
N SER A 41 -1.21 5.32 -8.23
CA SER A 41 0.14 5.55 -7.71
C SER A 41 0.37 4.83 -6.37
N ILE A 42 -0.61 4.88 -5.48
CA ILE A 42 -0.52 4.17 -4.19
C ILE A 42 -0.51 2.66 -4.44
N ALA A 43 -1.40 2.19 -5.32
CA ALA A 43 -1.49 0.77 -5.66
C ALA A 43 -0.20 0.25 -6.29
N GLN A 44 0.45 1.05 -7.15
CA GLN A 44 1.73 0.69 -7.75
C GLN A 44 2.81 0.50 -6.68
N ARG A 45 2.88 1.43 -5.73
CA ARG A 45 3.86 1.31 -4.63
C ARG A 45 3.63 0.04 -3.82
N PHE A 46 2.38 -0.29 -3.56
CA PHE A 46 2.04 -1.51 -2.83
C PHE A 46 2.40 -2.76 -3.64
N GLU A 47 2.14 -2.76 -4.95
CA GLU A 47 2.51 -3.87 -5.83
C GLU A 47 4.02 -4.09 -5.84
N VAL A 48 4.80 -2.98 -5.93
CA VAL A 48 6.26 -3.05 -5.86
C VAL A 48 6.71 -3.69 -4.54
N ALA A 49 6.12 -3.26 -3.43
CA ALA A 49 6.45 -3.82 -2.11
C ALA A 49 6.15 -5.32 -2.04
N TYR A 50 5.02 -5.73 -2.59
CA TYR A 50 4.62 -7.13 -2.61
C TYR A 50 5.60 -7.98 -3.43
N MET A 51 6.01 -7.49 -4.60
CA MET A 51 6.97 -8.19 -5.45
C MET A 51 8.35 -8.27 -4.81
N LEU A 52 8.76 -7.23 -4.09
CA LEU A 52 10.00 -7.28 -3.30
C LEU A 52 9.92 -8.35 -2.21
N HIS A 53 8.78 -8.43 -1.55
CA HIS A 53 8.50 -9.45 -0.54
C HIS A 53 8.60 -10.87 -1.14
N GLU A 54 8.18 -11.03 -2.38
CA GLU A 54 8.27 -12.30 -3.10
C GLU A 54 9.68 -12.62 -3.61
N GLY A 55 10.63 -11.72 -3.44
CA GLY A 55 12.01 -11.92 -3.87
C GLY A 55 12.27 -11.63 -5.33
N LYS A 56 11.39 -10.89 -6.00
CA LYS A 56 11.56 -10.53 -7.41
C LYS A 56 12.69 -9.51 -7.56
N THR A 57 13.35 -9.55 -8.73
CA THR A 57 14.42 -8.60 -9.03
C THR A 57 13.84 -7.23 -9.40
N TYR A 58 14.66 -6.19 -9.26
CA TYR A 58 14.26 -4.84 -9.67
C TYR A 58 13.86 -4.80 -11.15
N ASN A 59 14.59 -5.54 -11.99
CA ASN A 59 14.29 -5.59 -13.42
C ASN A 59 12.90 -6.18 -13.70
N ASP A 60 12.57 -7.28 -13.03
CA ASP A 60 11.26 -7.91 -13.16
C ASP A 60 10.15 -7.00 -12.66
N ILE A 61 10.40 -6.35 -11.53
CA ILE A 61 9.42 -5.44 -10.93
C ILE A 61 9.15 -4.25 -11.86
N SER A 62 10.22 -3.67 -12.41
CA SER A 62 10.08 -2.55 -13.33
C SER A 62 9.30 -2.93 -14.58
N LYS A 63 9.54 -4.13 -15.12
CA LYS A 63 8.84 -4.62 -16.30
C LYS A 63 7.35 -4.83 -16.03
N GLU A 64 7.01 -5.40 -14.89
CA GLU A 64 5.62 -5.72 -14.56
C GLU A 64 4.81 -4.50 -14.11
N THR A 65 5.42 -3.61 -13.34
CA THR A 65 4.70 -2.51 -12.70
C THR A 65 4.83 -1.19 -13.43
N GLY A 66 5.86 -1.05 -14.27
CA GLY A 66 6.18 0.22 -14.89
C GLY A 66 6.87 1.21 -13.95
N ALA A 67 7.16 0.79 -12.73
CA ALA A 67 7.83 1.67 -11.76
C ALA A 67 9.30 1.87 -12.14
N SER A 68 9.81 3.10 -11.90
CA SER A 68 11.21 3.40 -12.11
C SER A 68 12.06 2.72 -11.03
N THR A 69 13.35 2.56 -11.33
CA THR A 69 14.32 2.03 -10.36
C THR A 69 14.34 2.88 -9.08
N ALA A 70 14.20 4.20 -9.24
CA ALA A 70 14.17 5.12 -8.10
C ALA A 70 12.96 4.84 -7.20
N THR A 71 11.80 4.59 -7.80
CA THR A 71 10.58 4.25 -7.05
C THR A 71 10.77 2.92 -6.31
N ILE A 72 11.30 1.91 -7.01
CA ILE A 72 11.53 0.59 -6.40
C ILE A 72 12.50 0.70 -5.23
N SER A 73 13.59 1.44 -5.37
CA SER A 73 14.56 1.66 -4.29
C SER A 73 13.93 2.34 -3.09
N ARG A 74 13.09 3.34 -3.34
CA ARG A 74 12.38 4.06 -2.27
C ARG A 74 11.43 3.14 -1.51
N VAL A 75 10.66 2.34 -2.25
CA VAL A 75 9.74 1.37 -1.64
C VAL A 75 10.52 0.32 -0.85
N ASN A 76 11.62 -0.19 -1.43
CA ASN A 76 12.45 -1.18 -0.75
C ASN A 76 12.97 -0.64 0.59
N ARG A 77 13.36 0.63 0.62
CA ARG A 77 13.81 1.27 1.86
C ARG A 77 12.68 1.34 2.89
N SER A 78 11.47 1.66 2.45
CA SER A 78 10.30 1.69 3.33
C SER A 78 9.96 0.31 3.89
N VAL A 79 10.13 -0.73 3.08
CA VAL A 79 9.90 -2.11 3.53
C VAL A 79 10.95 -2.52 4.57
N SER A 80 12.22 -2.18 4.31
CA SER A 80 13.34 -2.59 5.19
C SER A 80 13.42 -1.77 6.47
N ASP A 81 13.25 -0.45 6.36
CA ASP A 81 13.51 0.50 7.44
C ASP A 81 12.24 1.13 8.04
N GLY A 82 11.07 0.72 7.57
CA GLY A 82 9.82 1.28 8.02
C GLY A 82 9.32 0.68 9.33
N ASN A 83 8.04 0.86 9.59
CA ASN A 83 7.39 0.45 10.84
C ASN A 83 7.02 -1.03 10.89
N GLY A 84 7.35 -1.81 9.88
CA GLY A 84 6.95 -3.21 9.80
C GLY A 84 5.53 -3.42 9.31
N SER A 85 4.85 -2.37 8.86
CA SER A 85 3.45 -2.46 8.43
C SER A 85 3.26 -3.31 7.19
N TYR A 86 4.22 -3.28 6.26
CA TYR A 86 4.14 -4.12 5.06
C TYR A 86 4.17 -5.60 5.42
N ASP A 87 5.10 -6.00 6.29
CA ASP A 87 5.22 -7.40 6.71
C ASP A 87 3.95 -7.87 7.42
N MET A 88 3.39 -7.03 8.27
CA MET A 88 2.14 -7.32 8.96
C MET A 88 1.00 -7.53 7.95
N ILE A 89 0.89 -6.66 6.97
CA ILE A 89 -0.17 -6.74 5.96
C ILE A 89 0.00 -7.99 5.10
N PHE A 90 1.24 -8.26 4.63
CA PHE A 90 1.50 -9.43 3.80
C PHE A 90 1.20 -10.72 4.56
N GLU A 91 1.58 -10.79 5.83
CA GLU A 91 1.27 -11.93 6.67
C GLU A 91 -0.24 -12.15 6.77
N ARG A 92 -1.00 -11.09 6.98
CA ARG A 92 -2.45 -11.16 7.04
C ARG A 92 -3.08 -11.59 5.73
N LEU A 93 -2.56 -11.10 4.61
CA LEU A 93 -3.06 -11.47 3.28
C LEU A 93 -2.77 -12.94 2.97
N GLU A 94 -1.56 -13.40 3.27
CA GLU A 94 -1.16 -14.80 3.04
C GLU A 94 -1.97 -15.74 3.93
N LYS A 95 -2.20 -15.37 5.16
CA LYS A 95 -3.01 -16.15 6.10
C LYS A 95 -4.46 -16.27 5.63
N LYS A 96 -5.01 -15.16 5.10
CA LYS A 96 -6.35 -15.16 4.55
C LYS A 96 -6.46 -16.09 3.33
N GLU A 97 -5.41 -16.14 2.51
CA GLU A 97 -5.35 -17.02 1.35
C GLU A 97 -5.32 -18.48 1.77
N GLU A 98 -4.58 -18.80 2.83
CA GLU A 98 -4.52 -20.17 3.38
C GLU A 98 -5.87 -20.63 3.94
N ASP A 99 -6.67 -19.71 4.46
CA ASP A 99 -7.96 -20.01 5.09
C ASP A 99 -9.10 -20.19 4.07
N LYS A 100 -8.83 -20.05 2.78
CA LYS A 100 -9.84 -20.26 1.74
C LYS A 100 -10.07 -21.74 1.41
#